data_afe17e2b6044689d2770678147077da6
#
_entry.id   afe17e2b6044689d2770678147077da6
#
_cell.length_a   1.000
_cell.length_b   1.000
_cell.length_c   1.000
_cell.angle_alpha   90.00
_cell.angle_beta   90.00
_cell.angle_gamma   90.00
#
_symmetry.space_group_name_H-M   'P 1'
#
loop_
_entity.id
_entity.type
_entity.pdbx_description
1 polymer ?
#
loop_
_entity_poly.entity_id
_entity_poly.type
_entity_poly.pdbx_seq_one_letter_code
_entity_poly.pdbx_strand_id
1 'polypeptide(L)'
;MARVVFWDVDTQYDFMHAAGKLYVPDAERIIGNLKRLTDYAHAHGIRIVASADDHVMGHAEISDTPDWKATFPPHCLRDTPGQRKIPETALRDPLVIEPARGDVAALTRRVRTHRGDVLFNKHRFDVFSNENVMPVLEAIAPDDIVLYGVATDVCDKAAIEGLLERRTHTRLFVVTDAVAGIDKDVSQQLLKEWGDEGVRLVNTKEVVEEGLVEDLRRATA
;
A
#
# COMPACT_ATOMS: atom_id res chain seq x y z
N MET A 1 0.02 24.08 1.73
CA MET A 1 -0.79 23.06 1.04
C MET A 1 -0.53 21.72 1.71
N ALA A 2 -1.60 20.98 2.03
CA ALA A 2 -1.48 19.63 2.59
C ALA A 2 -0.68 18.72 1.66
N ARG A 3 0.12 17.87 2.26
CA ARG A 3 0.89 16.83 1.59
C ARG A 3 0.05 15.56 1.48
N VAL A 4 -0.52 15.34 0.30
CA VAL A 4 -1.26 14.14 -0.03
C VAL A 4 -0.28 13.13 -0.63
N VAL A 5 -0.31 11.89 -0.16
CA VAL A 5 0.35 10.75 -0.78
C VAL A 5 -0.67 9.66 -1.08
N PHE A 6 -0.41 8.87 -2.11
CA PHE A 6 -1.17 7.66 -2.36
C PHE A 6 -0.39 6.47 -1.83
N TRP A 7 -1.09 5.50 -1.23
CA TRP A 7 -0.46 4.29 -0.72
C TRP A 7 -1.02 3.07 -1.44
N ASP A 8 -0.17 2.48 -2.27
CA ASP A 8 -0.46 1.28 -3.06
C ASP A 8 0.06 0.04 -2.31
N VAL A 9 -0.86 -0.76 -1.77
CA VAL A 9 -0.52 -1.96 -1.00
C VAL A 9 -0.46 -3.17 -1.92
N ASP A 10 0.73 -3.75 -2.08
CA ASP A 10 1.01 -5.10 -2.58
C ASP A 10 0.32 -5.49 -3.90
N THR A 11 0.11 -4.58 -4.83
CA THR A 11 -0.53 -4.88 -6.12
C THR A 11 0.41 -5.65 -7.05
N GLN A 12 0.88 -6.82 -6.58
CA GLN A 12 1.80 -7.72 -7.26
C GLN A 12 1.06 -8.83 -8.02
N TYR A 13 1.70 -9.38 -9.05
CA TYR A 13 1.09 -10.38 -9.92
C TYR A 13 0.52 -11.58 -9.15
N ASP A 14 1.27 -12.09 -8.16
CA ASP A 14 0.84 -13.28 -7.38
C ASP A 14 -0.45 -13.05 -6.59
N PHE A 15 -0.78 -11.80 -6.25
CA PHE A 15 -2.02 -11.43 -5.57
C PHE A 15 -3.14 -11.03 -6.54
N MET A 16 -2.77 -10.36 -7.64
CA MET A 16 -3.72 -9.66 -8.51
C MET A 16 -4.32 -10.53 -9.63
N HIS A 17 -3.69 -11.65 -9.98
CA HIS A 17 -4.12 -12.50 -11.08
C HIS A 17 -4.45 -13.91 -10.63
N ALA A 18 -5.50 -14.51 -11.21
CA ALA A 18 -5.94 -15.87 -10.90
C ALA A 18 -4.84 -16.95 -11.11
N ALA A 19 -3.83 -16.68 -11.94
CA ALA A 19 -2.66 -17.54 -12.12
C ALA A 19 -1.55 -17.30 -11.08
N GLY A 20 -1.71 -16.31 -10.20
CA GLY A 20 -0.78 -15.98 -9.13
C GLY A 20 -0.75 -17.03 -8.02
N LYS A 21 0.32 -17.05 -7.26
CA LYS A 21 0.57 -18.08 -6.24
C LYS A 21 -0.22 -17.88 -4.95
N LEU A 22 -0.69 -16.66 -4.71
CA LEU A 22 -1.52 -16.30 -3.55
C LEU A 22 -2.62 -15.31 -3.99
N TYR A 23 -3.38 -15.73 -5.00
CA TYR A 23 -4.42 -14.91 -5.61
C TYR A 23 -5.48 -14.47 -4.60
N VAL A 24 -5.74 -13.17 -4.56
CA VAL A 24 -6.82 -12.56 -3.78
C VAL A 24 -8.11 -12.62 -4.62
N PRO A 25 -9.18 -13.25 -4.13
CA PRO A 25 -10.44 -13.37 -4.89
C PRO A 25 -10.97 -12.03 -5.39
N ASP A 26 -11.35 -11.97 -6.66
CA ASP A 26 -11.87 -10.77 -7.34
C ASP A 26 -10.88 -9.58 -7.46
N ALA A 27 -9.60 -9.72 -7.10
CA ALA A 27 -8.59 -8.65 -7.23
C ALA A 27 -8.48 -8.12 -8.68
N GLU A 28 -8.72 -8.97 -9.68
CA GLU A 28 -8.71 -8.54 -11.08
C GLU A 28 -9.77 -7.49 -11.40
N ARG A 29 -10.88 -7.45 -10.65
CA ARG A 29 -11.97 -6.48 -10.86
C ARG A 29 -11.59 -5.07 -10.46
N ILE A 30 -10.65 -4.90 -9.55
CA ILE A 30 -10.20 -3.57 -9.10
C ILE A 30 -9.06 -3.00 -9.95
N ILE A 31 -8.42 -3.78 -10.83
CA ILE A 31 -7.25 -3.34 -11.62
C ILE A 31 -7.54 -2.04 -12.40
N GLY A 32 -8.72 -1.90 -12.97
CA GLY A 32 -9.11 -0.68 -13.68
C GLY A 32 -9.10 0.56 -12.78
N ASN A 33 -9.57 0.44 -11.55
CA ASN A 33 -9.56 1.53 -10.57
C ASN A 33 -8.14 1.81 -10.05
N LEU A 34 -7.35 0.77 -9.79
CA LEU A 34 -5.94 0.91 -9.42
C LEU A 34 -5.17 1.71 -10.47
N LYS A 35 -5.39 1.38 -11.76
CA LYS A 35 -4.78 2.13 -12.87
C LYS A 35 -5.19 3.60 -12.87
N ARG A 36 -6.48 3.90 -12.71
CA ARG A 36 -6.99 5.29 -12.67
C ARG A 36 -6.35 6.08 -11.54
N LEU A 37 -6.21 5.49 -10.35
CA LEU A 37 -5.55 6.11 -9.20
C LEU A 37 -4.07 6.36 -9.48
N THR A 38 -3.36 5.38 -10.00
CA THR A 38 -1.93 5.49 -10.35
C THR A 38 -1.70 6.57 -11.40
N ASP A 39 -2.47 6.56 -12.49
CA ASP A 39 -2.38 7.55 -13.57
C ASP A 39 -2.68 8.97 -13.05
N TYR A 40 -3.72 9.10 -12.21
CA TYR A 40 -4.07 10.37 -11.59
C TYR A 40 -2.95 10.89 -10.70
N ALA A 41 -2.41 10.05 -9.81
CA ALA A 41 -1.31 10.44 -8.94
C ALA A 41 -0.12 10.97 -9.74
N HIS A 42 0.27 10.24 -10.76
CA HIS A 42 1.38 10.61 -11.63
C HIS A 42 1.12 11.88 -12.45
N ALA A 43 -0.11 12.08 -12.96
CA ALA A 43 -0.48 13.27 -13.71
C ALA A 43 -0.48 14.54 -12.84
N HIS A 44 -0.80 14.40 -11.55
CA HIS A 44 -0.90 15.53 -10.62
C HIS A 44 0.32 15.69 -9.71
N GLY A 45 1.42 14.94 -9.97
CA GLY A 45 2.65 15.00 -9.18
C GLY A 45 2.45 14.59 -7.72
N ILE A 46 1.52 13.66 -7.46
CA ILE A 46 1.31 13.05 -6.15
C ILE A 46 2.27 11.86 -6.05
N ARG A 47 3.04 11.83 -4.96
CA ARG A 47 3.93 10.70 -4.70
C ARG A 47 3.13 9.47 -4.35
N ILE A 48 3.46 8.34 -4.99
CA ILE A 48 3.00 7.04 -4.55
C ILE A 48 4.02 6.46 -3.57
N VAL A 49 3.53 6.05 -2.42
CA VAL A 49 4.22 5.17 -1.48
C VAL A 49 3.63 3.78 -1.69
N ALA A 50 4.46 2.79 -1.94
CA ALA A 50 3.97 1.44 -2.19
C ALA A 50 4.65 0.43 -1.28
N SER A 51 4.00 -0.69 -1.04
CA SER A 51 4.62 -1.88 -0.46
C SER A 51 4.66 -3.03 -1.47
N ALA A 52 5.56 -3.96 -1.25
CA ALA A 52 5.66 -5.20 -2.01
C ALA A 52 6.32 -6.30 -1.17
N ASP A 53 5.78 -7.50 -1.26
CA ASP A 53 6.44 -8.69 -0.77
C ASP A 53 7.69 -9.02 -1.60
N ASP A 54 8.78 -9.29 -0.91
CA ASP A 54 10.07 -9.65 -1.51
C ASP A 54 10.62 -10.88 -0.81
N HIS A 55 10.04 -12.04 -1.12
CA HIS A 55 10.33 -13.27 -0.41
C HIS A 55 11.47 -14.10 -1.00
N VAL A 56 12.11 -14.86 -0.11
CA VAL A 56 12.91 -16.03 -0.44
C VAL A 56 12.41 -17.21 0.38
N MET A 57 12.66 -18.44 -0.06
CA MET A 57 12.14 -19.66 0.58
C MET A 57 12.50 -19.80 2.08
N GLY A 58 13.48 -19.08 2.58
CA GLY A 58 13.87 -19.10 4.01
C GLY A 58 13.16 -18.07 4.88
N HIS A 59 12.30 -17.22 4.33
CA HIS A 59 11.58 -16.22 5.15
C HIS A 59 10.53 -16.90 6.03
N ALA A 60 10.38 -16.39 7.25
CA ALA A 60 9.52 -16.99 8.28
C ALA A 60 8.03 -17.01 7.92
N GLU A 61 7.60 -16.19 6.95
CA GLU A 61 6.23 -16.19 6.45
C GLU A 61 5.98 -17.27 5.38
N ILE A 62 7.05 -17.79 4.75
CA ILE A 62 6.94 -18.77 3.68
C ILE A 62 6.92 -20.19 4.25
N SER A 63 5.92 -20.98 3.90
CA SER A 63 5.78 -22.37 4.34
C SER A 63 5.12 -23.25 3.27
N ASP A 64 5.62 -24.47 3.11
CA ASP A 64 4.94 -25.49 2.28
C ASP A 64 3.71 -26.10 2.99
N THR A 65 3.58 -25.85 4.31
CA THR A 65 2.43 -26.26 5.13
C THR A 65 1.93 -25.06 5.93
N PRO A 66 1.37 -24.04 5.27
CA PRO A 66 1.01 -22.79 5.91
C PRO A 66 -0.14 -22.93 6.88
N ASP A 67 -0.12 -22.13 7.96
CA ASP A 67 -1.20 -22.01 8.94
C ASP A 67 -2.27 -21.00 8.54
N TRP A 68 -2.05 -20.25 7.45
CA TRP A 68 -2.92 -19.20 6.90
C TRP A 68 -3.20 -18.04 7.88
N LYS A 69 -2.31 -17.85 8.86
CA LYS A 69 -2.38 -16.78 9.86
C LYS A 69 -1.07 -16.00 9.92
N ALA A 70 0.03 -16.70 10.13
CA ALA A 70 1.36 -16.16 10.20
C ALA A 70 2.26 -16.65 9.07
N THR A 71 1.84 -17.73 8.40
CA THR A 71 2.57 -18.34 7.28
C THR A 71 1.64 -18.57 6.09
N PHE A 72 2.21 -18.41 4.88
CA PHE A 72 1.53 -18.53 3.60
C PHE A 72 2.35 -19.43 2.65
N PRO A 73 1.72 -19.99 1.58
CA PRO A 73 2.45 -20.74 0.59
C PRO A 73 3.50 -19.86 -0.11
N PRO A 74 4.52 -20.44 -0.77
CA PRO A 74 5.51 -19.66 -1.52
C PRO A 74 4.86 -18.73 -2.54
N HIS A 75 5.02 -17.43 -2.36
CA HIS A 75 4.48 -16.36 -3.20
C HIS A 75 5.46 -15.19 -3.28
N CYS A 76 5.30 -14.31 -4.24
CA CYS A 76 6.10 -13.11 -4.46
C CYS A 76 7.62 -13.36 -4.28
N LEU A 77 8.06 -14.55 -4.74
CA LEU A 77 9.47 -14.91 -4.62
C LEU A 77 10.34 -13.99 -5.48
N ARG A 78 11.43 -13.52 -4.88
CA ARG A 78 12.39 -12.60 -5.51
C ARG A 78 12.79 -13.07 -6.90
N ASP A 79 12.91 -12.13 -7.83
CA ASP A 79 13.28 -12.34 -9.23
C ASP A 79 12.27 -13.17 -10.06
N THR A 80 11.07 -13.47 -9.52
CA THR A 80 10.01 -14.12 -10.28
C THR A 80 9.02 -13.12 -10.87
N PRO A 81 8.23 -13.52 -11.90
CA PRO A 81 7.11 -12.70 -12.37
C PRO A 81 6.09 -12.39 -11.27
N GLY A 82 5.88 -13.32 -10.33
CA GLY A 82 4.91 -13.19 -9.25
C GLY A 82 5.19 -12.04 -8.29
N GLN A 83 6.48 -11.73 -8.08
CA GLN A 83 6.93 -10.62 -7.23
C GLN A 83 6.62 -9.24 -7.85
N ARG A 84 6.56 -9.15 -9.17
CA ARG A 84 6.45 -7.84 -9.84
C ARG A 84 5.07 -7.23 -9.61
N LYS A 85 5.06 -5.91 -9.39
CA LYS A 85 3.81 -5.15 -9.47
C LYS A 85 3.20 -5.31 -10.86
N ILE A 86 1.86 -5.30 -10.90
CA ILE A 86 1.16 -5.31 -12.20
C ILE A 86 1.48 -4.02 -12.99
N PRO A 87 1.45 -4.06 -14.32
CA PRO A 87 1.76 -2.89 -15.16
C PRO A 87 0.90 -1.67 -14.86
N GLU A 88 -0.35 -1.88 -14.45
CA GLU A 88 -1.34 -0.85 -14.15
C GLU A 88 -0.96 0.01 -12.95
N THR A 89 -0.13 -0.52 -12.05
CA THR A 89 0.37 0.18 -10.85
C THR A 89 1.89 0.38 -10.88
N ALA A 90 2.46 0.47 -12.09
CA ALA A 90 3.90 0.69 -12.26
C ALA A 90 4.33 2.02 -11.63
N LEU A 91 5.34 1.95 -10.77
CA LEU A 91 5.90 3.11 -10.09
C LEU A 91 6.86 3.89 -11.00
N ARG A 92 6.97 5.20 -10.78
CA ARG A 92 7.90 6.09 -11.49
C ARG A 92 9.15 6.33 -10.66
N ASP A 93 10.31 5.94 -11.19
CA ASP A 93 11.62 6.13 -10.55
C ASP A 93 11.58 5.77 -9.05
N PRO A 94 11.21 4.53 -8.67
CA PRO A 94 10.98 4.18 -7.28
C PRO A 94 12.28 4.17 -6.46
N LEU A 95 12.26 4.86 -5.31
CA LEU A 95 13.25 4.65 -4.27
C LEU A 95 12.89 3.39 -3.49
N VAL A 96 13.61 2.30 -3.76
CA VAL A 96 13.41 1.03 -3.05
C VAL A 96 14.02 1.10 -1.65
N ILE A 97 13.24 0.70 -0.66
CA ILE A 97 13.58 0.70 0.77
C ILE A 97 13.54 -0.75 1.28
N GLU A 98 14.72 -1.29 1.53
CA GLU A 98 14.86 -2.65 2.04
C GLU A 98 14.44 -2.74 3.52
N PRO A 99 13.98 -3.93 4.00
CA PRO A 99 13.47 -4.09 5.36
C PRO A 99 14.47 -3.82 6.47
N ALA A 100 15.74 -4.19 6.25
CA ALA A 100 16.77 -4.04 7.27
C ALA A 100 17.06 -2.57 7.55
N ARG A 101 17.15 -2.23 8.84
CA ARG A 101 17.46 -0.87 9.27
C ARG A 101 18.85 -0.46 8.82
N GLY A 102 18.91 0.65 8.09
CA GLY A 102 20.16 1.28 7.65
C GLY A 102 20.48 2.59 8.39
N ASP A 103 21.34 3.40 7.79
CA ASP A 103 21.60 4.77 8.25
C ASP A 103 20.34 5.63 8.02
N VAL A 104 19.58 5.85 9.08
CA VAL A 104 18.32 6.63 9.06
C VAL A 104 18.55 8.06 8.56
N ALA A 105 19.67 8.69 8.91
CA ALA A 105 19.95 10.06 8.49
C ALA A 105 20.23 10.14 6.97
N ALA A 106 21.00 9.20 6.45
CA ALA A 106 21.23 9.08 5.01
C ALA A 106 19.94 8.74 4.25
N LEU A 107 19.14 7.82 4.76
CA LEU A 107 17.85 7.46 4.19
C LEU A 107 16.89 8.66 4.14
N THR A 108 16.75 9.38 5.26
CA THR A 108 15.91 10.58 5.35
C THR A 108 16.33 11.65 4.33
N ARG A 109 17.64 11.89 4.17
CA ARG A 109 18.15 12.82 3.14
C ARG A 109 17.76 12.34 1.73
N ARG A 110 17.94 11.05 1.41
CA ARG A 110 17.57 10.48 0.11
C ARG A 110 16.08 10.67 -0.16
N VAL A 111 15.21 10.32 0.78
CA VAL A 111 13.74 10.46 0.65
C VAL A 111 13.33 11.92 0.39
N ARG A 112 13.94 12.89 1.10
CA ARG A 112 13.62 14.32 0.94
C ARG A 112 14.03 14.88 -0.42
N THR A 113 15.11 14.38 -0.99
CA THR A 113 15.62 14.84 -2.30
C THR A 113 15.06 14.04 -3.47
N HIS A 114 14.60 12.81 -3.24
CA HIS A 114 13.99 11.96 -4.26
C HIS A 114 12.66 12.56 -4.73
N ARG A 115 12.42 12.51 -6.05
CA ARG A 115 11.22 13.07 -6.68
C ARG A 115 10.26 12.02 -7.20
N GLY A 116 10.71 10.78 -7.33
CA GLY A 116 9.90 9.63 -7.72
C GLY A 116 9.11 9.04 -6.57
N ASP A 117 8.56 7.87 -6.81
CA ASP A 117 7.79 7.09 -5.86
C ASP A 117 8.69 6.41 -4.82
N VAL A 118 8.09 5.80 -3.81
CA VAL A 118 8.81 5.04 -2.78
C VAL A 118 8.23 3.64 -2.74
N LEU A 119 9.07 2.62 -2.72
CA LEU A 119 8.68 1.22 -2.60
C LEU A 119 9.30 0.61 -1.35
N PHE A 120 8.47 0.16 -0.42
CA PHE A 120 8.90 -0.64 0.72
C PHE A 120 8.88 -2.13 0.34
N ASN A 121 10.04 -2.76 0.28
CA ASN A 121 10.11 -4.21 0.28
C ASN A 121 9.80 -4.71 1.70
N LYS A 122 9.05 -5.81 1.81
CA LYS A 122 8.75 -6.42 3.09
C LYS A 122 8.85 -7.95 3.02
N HIS A 123 9.11 -8.57 4.18
CA HIS A 123 9.27 -10.02 4.32
C HIS A 123 8.16 -10.60 5.21
N ARG A 124 7.14 -9.80 5.48
CA ARG A 124 5.95 -10.14 6.24
C ARG A 124 4.77 -9.34 5.70
N PHE A 125 3.54 -9.85 5.92
CA PHE A 125 2.32 -9.13 5.54
C PHE A 125 2.23 -7.72 6.16
N ASP A 126 2.78 -7.52 7.36
CA ASP A 126 2.85 -6.20 7.99
C ASP A 126 4.00 -5.37 7.42
N VAL A 127 3.65 -4.26 6.75
CA VAL A 127 4.62 -3.32 6.18
C VAL A 127 5.52 -2.68 7.24
N PHE A 128 5.04 -2.53 8.48
CA PHE A 128 5.83 -1.98 9.59
C PHE A 128 6.88 -2.95 10.12
N SER A 129 6.90 -4.20 9.63
CA SER A 129 8.05 -5.09 9.81
C SER A 129 9.32 -4.59 9.09
N ASN A 130 9.17 -3.71 8.10
CA ASN A 130 10.28 -2.93 7.54
C ASN A 130 10.58 -1.75 8.48
N GLU A 131 11.72 -1.82 9.17
CA GLU A 131 12.14 -0.84 10.19
C GLU A 131 12.32 0.59 9.67
N ASN A 132 12.32 0.77 8.35
CA ASN A 132 12.53 2.07 7.70
C ASN A 132 11.21 2.79 7.37
N VAL A 133 10.05 2.14 7.52
CA VAL A 133 8.75 2.74 7.16
C VAL A 133 8.52 4.05 7.94
N MET A 134 8.64 4.01 9.26
CA MET A 134 8.41 5.21 10.07
C MET A 134 9.39 6.34 9.79
N PRO A 135 10.72 6.13 9.73
CA PRO A 135 11.66 7.18 9.31
C PRO A 135 11.36 7.79 7.94
N VAL A 136 10.90 6.98 6.99
CA VAL A 136 10.52 7.46 5.65
C VAL A 136 9.24 8.28 5.70
N LEU A 137 8.21 7.81 6.41
CA LEU A 137 6.96 8.55 6.60
C LEU A 137 7.18 9.88 7.34
N GLU A 138 8.06 9.92 8.32
CA GLU A 138 8.46 11.16 9.00
C GLU A 138 9.19 12.12 8.04
N ALA A 139 10.02 11.60 7.15
CA ALA A 139 10.71 12.41 6.15
C ALA A 139 9.75 12.98 5.08
N ILE A 140 8.73 12.21 4.67
CA ILE A 140 7.68 12.64 3.74
C ILE A 140 6.70 13.56 4.47
N ALA A 141 6.35 13.26 5.73
CA ALA A 141 5.36 13.92 6.58
C ALA A 141 4.02 14.14 5.86
N PRO A 142 3.31 13.09 5.44
CA PRO A 142 2.01 13.24 4.78
C PRO A 142 0.96 13.76 5.77
N ASP A 143 0.13 14.69 5.32
CA ASP A 143 -1.07 15.13 6.04
C ASP A 143 -2.24 14.19 5.73
N ASP A 144 -2.27 13.66 4.50
CA ASP A 144 -3.31 12.77 3.99
C ASP A 144 -2.69 11.57 3.28
N ILE A 145 -3.25 10.40 3.54
CA ILE A 145 -2.90 9.16 2.85
C ILE A 145 -4.17 8.59 2.21
N VAL A 146 -4.13 8.37 0.89
CA VAL A 146 -5.17 7.69 0.11
C VAL A 146 -4.68 6.28 -0.17
N LEU A 147 -5.25 5.28 0.51
CA LEU A 147 -4.80 3.89 0.49
C LEU A 147 -5.71 3.03 -0.38
N TYR A 148 -5.09 2.14 -1.14
CA TYR A 148 -5.72 1.12 -1.98
C TYR A 148 -4.79 -0.07 -2.18
N GLY A 149 -5.30 -1.22 -2.61
CA GLY A 149 -4.50 -2.42 -2.89
C GLY A 149 -5.11 -3.70 -2.35
N VAL A 150 -4.25 -4.63 -1.91
CA VAL A 150 -4.63 -5.98 -1.44
C VAL A 150 -3.70 -6.50 -0.34
N ALA A 151 -4.16 -7.39 0.53
CA ALA A 151 -5.54 -7.82 0.72
C ALA A 151 -6.14 -7.06 1.90
N THR A 152 -7.41 -6.64 1.77
CA THR A 152 -8.12 -5.82 2.78
C THR A 152 -8.02 -6.39 4.18
N ASP A 153 -8.17 -7.70 4.33
CA ASP A 153 -8.17 -8.42 5.60
C ASP A 153 -6.79 -8.90 6.07
N VAL A 154 -5.72 -8.58 5.33
CA VAL A 154 -4.33 -8.95 5.66
C VAL A 154 -3.39 -7.74 5.58
N CYS A 155 -2.82 -7.44 4.41
CA CYS A 155 -1.79 -6.41 4.26
C CYS A 155 -2.36 -4.99 4.37
N ASP A 156 -3.55 -4.72 3.76
CA ASP A 156 -4.23 -3.43 3.92
C ASP A 156 -4.58 -3.21 5.40
N LYS A 157 -5.11 -4.24 6.08
CA LYS A 157 -5.40 -4.19 7.51
C LYS A 157 -4.17 -3.79 8.32
N ALA A 158 -3.07 -4.50 8.14
CA ALA A 158 -1.83 -4.22 8.86
C ALA A 158 -1.32 -2.79 8.58
N ALA A 159 -1.42 -2.32 7.33
CA ALA A 159 -1.03 -0.97 6.96
C ALA A 159 -1.94 0.08 7.59
N ILE A 160 -3.26 -0.08 7.52
CA ILE A 160 -4.24 0.88 8.06
C ILE A 160 -4.13 0.96 9.59
N GLU A 161 -4.23 -0.18 10.29
CA GLU A 161 -4.14 -0.23 11.75
C GLU A 161 -2.79 0.29 12.25
N GLY A 162 -1.70 -0.08 11.57
CA GLY A 162 -0.38 0.45 11.88
C GLY A 162 -0.24 1.95 11.66
N LEU A 163 -0.91 2.53 10.66
CA LEU A 163 -0.96 3.97 10.44
C LEU A 163 -1.81 4.68 11.51
N LEU A 164 -2.97 4.15 11.85
CA LEU A 164 -3.83 4.69 12.90
C LEU A 164 -3.09 4.77 14.24
N GLU A 165 -2.35 3.72 14.60
CA GLU A 165 -1.57 3.68 15.82
C GLU A 165 -0.40 4.69 15.84
N ARG A 166 0.33 4.82 14.71
CA ARG A 166 1.63 5.51 14.67
C ARG A 166 1.55 6.92 14.10
N ARG A 167 0.50 7.25 13.34
CA ARG A 167 0.34 8.50 12.60
C ARG A 167 -0.97 9.22 12.92
N THR A 168 -1.22 9.45 14.21
CA THR A 168 -2.47 10.00 14.75
C THR A 168 -2.88 11.38 14.18
N HIS A 169 -1.97 12.10 13.54
CA HIS A 169 -2.25 13.39 12.88
C HIS A 169 -2.43 13.29 11.36
N THR A 170 -2.22 12.10 10.77
CA THR A 170 -2.40 11.87 9.35
C THR A 170 -3.84 11.40 9.10
N ARG A 171 -4.57 12.05 8.22
CA ARG A 171 -5.91 11.57 7.84
C ARG A 171 -5.79 10.42 6.86
N LEU A 172 -6.55 9.35 7.10
CA LEU A 172 -6.55 8.16 6.25
C LEU A 172 -7.83 8.12 5.41
N PHE A 173 -7.65 7.80 4.15
CA PHE A 173 -8.71 7.58 3.16
C PHE A 173 -8.50 6.19 2.57
N VAL A 174 -9.53 5.35 2.58
CA VAL A 174 -9.50 4.03 1.93
C VAL A 174 -10.42 4.06 0.73
N VAL A 175 -9.89 3.69 -0.44
CA VAL A 175 -10.64 3.66 -1.69
C VAL A 175 -11.37 2.33 -1.82
N THR A 176 -12.63 2.29 -1.44
CA THR A 176 -13.41 1.05 -1.23
C THR A 176 -13.66 0.22 -2.48
N ASP A 177 -13.61 0.83 -3.66
CA ASP A 177 -13.73 0.16 -4.96
C ASP A 177 -12.36 -0.12 -5.62
N ALA A 178 -11.28 0.07 -4.84
CA ALA A 178 -9.90 -0.22 -5.23
C ALA A 178 -9.16 -1.05 -4.16
N VAL A 179 -9.90 -1.73 -3.27
CA VAL A 179 -9.38 -2.75 -2.35
C VAL A 179 -10.12 -4.07 -2.59
N ALA A 180 -9.44 -5.18 -2.31
CA ALA A 180 -10.01 -6.52 -2.34
C ALA A 180 -9.41 -7.37 -1.22
N GLY A 181 -10.20 -8.21 -0.60
CA GLY A 181 -9.76 -9.09 0.48
C GLY A 181 -10.03 -10.56 0.20
N ILE A 182 -9.40 -11.42 0.99
CA ILE A 182 -9.52 -12.88 0.88
C ILE A 182 -10.93 -13.30 1.34
N ASP A 183 -11.36 -12.77 2.49
CA ASP A 183 -12.71 -12.97 3.04
C ASP A 183 -13.51 -11.66 2.87
N LYS A 184 -14.59 -11.74 2.07
CA LYS A 184 -15.41 -10.56 1.75
C LYS A 184 -16.19 -10.03 2.96
N ASP A 185 -16.68 -10.91 3.81
CA ASP A 185 -17.49 -10.51 4.96
C ASP A 185 -16.59 -9.85 6.01
N VAL A 186 -15.41 -10.43 6.24
CA VAL A 186 -14.38 -9.83 7.12
C VAL A 186 -13.94 -8.48 6.56
N SER A 187 -13.68 -8.38 5.26
CA SER A 187 -13.28 -7.13 4.61
C SER A 187 -14.31 -6.03 4.75
N GLN A 188 -15.61 -6.35 4.56
CA GLN A 188 -16.69 -5.39 4.74
C GLN A 188 -16.83 -4.93 6.19
N GLN A 189 -16.66 -5.85 7.14
CA GLN A 189 -16.68 -5.52 8.56
C GLN A 189 -15.52 -4.59 8.93
N LEU A 190 -14.30 -4.87 8.46
CA LEU A 190 -13.11 -4.03 8.69
C LEU A 190 -13.30 -2.62 8.11
N LEU A 191 -13.80 -2.49 6.90
CA LEU A 191 -14.09 -1.17 6.32
C LEU A 191 -15.06 -0.37 7.19
N LYS A 192 -16.10 -1.02 7.73
CA LYS A 192 -17.03 -0.36 8.64
C LYS A 192 -16.35 0.06 9.95
N GLU A 193 -15.59 -0.83 10.56
CA GLU A 193 -14.87 -0.57 11.82
C GLU A 193 -13.89 0.60 11.65
N TRP A 194 -13.11 0.64 10.58
CA TRP A 194 -12.22 1.76 10.29
C TRP A 194 -12.97 3.06 10.04
N GLY A 195 -14.14 3.00 9.38
CA GLY A 195 -15.02 4.18 9.23
C GLY A 195 -15.47 4.73 10.58
N ASP A 196 -15.83 3.86 11.51
CA ASP A 196 -16.22 4.23 12.88
C ASP A 196 -15.01 4.80 13.68
N GLU A 197 -13.78 4.39 13.37
CA GLU A 197 -12.51 4.91 13.93
C GLU A 197 -12.01 6.21 13.26
N GLY A 198 -12.73 6.71 12.25
CA GLY A 198 -12.42 7.99 11.60
C GLY A 198 -11.65 7.89 10.28
N VAL A 199 -11.42 6.69 9.75
CA VAL A 199 -10.93 6.51 8.38
C VAL A 199 -12.03 6.95 7.41
N ARG A 200 -11.70 7.76 6.42
CA ARG A 200 -12.65 8.19 5.41
C ARG A 200 -12.73 7.16 4.29
N LEU A 201 -13.91 6.57 4.14
CA LEU A 201 -14.21 5.65 3.05
C LEU A 201 -14.64 6.46 1.84
N VAL A 202 -13.93 6.29 0.73
CA VAL A 202 -14.16 7.00 -0.52
C VAL A 202 -14.15 6.01 -1.68
N ASN A 203 -14.51 6.44 -2.87
CA ASN A 203 -14.39 5.64 -4.08
C ASN A 203 -13.44 6.31 -5.09
N THR A 204 -13.05 5.57 -6.11
CA THR A 204 -12.13 6.03 -7.15
C THR A 204 -12.63 7.30 -7.84
N LYS A 205 -13.93 7.43 -8.07
CA LYS A 205 -14.53 8.60 -8.74
C LYS A 205 -14.38 9.86 -7.90
N GLU A 206 -14.62 9.78 -6.59
CA GLU A 206 -14.40 10.90 -5.66
C GLU A 206 -12.96 11.39 -5.70
N VAL A 207 -12.01 10.46 -5.75
CA VAL A 207 -10.57 10.76 -5.77
C VAL A 207 -10.14 11.42 -7.09
N VAL A 208 -10.56 10.88 -8.23
CA VAL A 208 -10.00 11.26 -9.53
C VAL A 208 -10.86 12.22 -10.35
N GLU A 209 -12.17 12.36 -10.06
CA GLU A 209 -13.10 13.17 -10.85
C GLU A 209 -13.83 14.23 -10.03
N GLU A 210 -14.09 13.99 -8.76
CA GLU A 210 -14.92 14.88 -7.93
C GLU A 210 -14.11 15.87 -7.08
N GLY A 211 -12.79 15.94 -7.27
CA GLY A 211 -11.95 16.99 -6.69
C GLY A 211 -11.54 16.77 -5.23
N LEU A 212 -11.68 15.54 -4.70
CA LEU A 212 -11.29 15.25 -3.31
C LEU A 212 -9.85 15.71 -3.00
N VAL A 213 -8.89 15.41 -3.86
CA VAL A 213 -7.48 15.72 -3.62
C VAL A 213 -7.21 17.22 -3.65
N GLU A 214 -7.87 17.95 -4.55
CA GLU A 214 -7.80 19.41 -4.61
C GLU A 214 -8.34 20.05 -3.33
N ASP A 215 -9.45 19.52 -2.79
CA ASP A 215 -10.04 19.99 -1.55
C ASP A 215 -9.12 19.70 -0.34
N LEU A 216 -8.51 18.51 -0.29
CA LEU A 216 -7.52 18.17 0.74
C LEU A 216 -6.34 19.14 0.73
N ARG A 217 -5.81 19.46 -0.44
CA ARG A 217 -4.70 20.40 -0.61
C ARG A 217 -5.05 21.84 -0.20
N ARG A 218 -6.32 22.25 -0.31
CA ARG A 218 -6.80 23.59 0.09
C ARG A 218 -7.06 23.70 1.59
N ALA A 219 -7.54 22.62 2.23
CA ALA A 219 -8.00 22.65 3.63
C ALA A 219 -6.92 22.99 4.66
N THR A 220 -5.65 23.09 4.28
CA THR A 220 -4.49 23.40 5.13
C THR A 220 -3.77 24.71 4.73
N ALA A 221 -4.41 25.58 3.98
CA ALA A 221 -3.87 26.89 3.59
C ALA A 221 -4.35 28.03 4.50
#